data_24d3104c25f822a4d1dc6e417af9d4e2
#
_entry.id   24d3104c25f822a4d1dc6e417af9d4e2
#
_cell.length_a   1.000
_cell.length_b   1.000
_cell.length_c   1.000
_cell.angle_alpha   90.00
_cell.angle_beta   90.00
_cell.angle_gamma   90.00
#
_symmetry.space_group_name_H-M   'P 1'
#
loop_
_entity.id
_entity.type
_entity.pdbx_description
1 polymer ?
#
loop_
_entity_poly.entity_id
_entity_poly.type
_entity_poly.pdbx_seq_one_letter_code
_entity_poly.pdbx_strand_id
1 'polypeptide(L)'
;IQTKHFTLALNLLVALFFVTVLVLKKGYSYVPMVLGGISVIYALVYFFKFKQKWQLAKADKWLIFSFLFYFITFMLSIIINKDSFREIDNPSRILLFIPLLLLFSQFPIKIKTILYSVPVGAMITGLTALFQKFQLGYLKPFPEIMHIQVGNIAISLATYSFVIAIYFTVKKEYKSALFSFIGVMLAMSTSALSGARGGWVGLPIVLLTILFLYRQ
;
A
#
# COMPACT_ATOMS: atom_id res chain seq x y z
N ILE A 1 3.02 -15.44 -24.82
CA ILE A 1 1.58 -15.17 -24.55
C ILE A 1 1.27 -15.33 -23.05
N GLN A 2 1.72 -16.41 -22.40
CA GLN A 2 1.44 -16.67 -20.97
C GLN A 2 1.96 -15.57 -20.03
N THR A 3 3.15 -15.03 -20.28
CA THR A 3 3.74 -13.97 -19.44
C THR A 3 2.93 -12.67 -19.50
N LYS A 4 2.35 -12.31 -20.64
CA LYS A 4 1.54 -11.10 -20.80
C LYS A 4 0.23 -11.16 -20.00
N HIS A 5 -0.45 -12.31 -20.00
CA HIS A 5 -1.67 -12.52 -19.23
C HIS A 5 -1.40 -12.51 -17.73
N PHE A 6 -0.29 -13.12 -17.31
CA PHE A 6 0.12 -13.11 -15.90
C PHE A 6 0.45 -11.70 -15.41
N THR A 7 1.22 -10.92 -16.16
CA THR A 7 1.48 -9.51 -15.83
C THR A 7 0.20 -8.69 -15.78
N LEU A 8 -0.76 -8.94 -16.68
CA LEU A 8 -2.06 -8.27 -16.63
C LEU A 8 -2.81 -8.61 -15.34
N ALA A 9 -2.87 -9.90 -14.97
CA ALA A 9 -3.51 -10.34 -13.74
C ALA A 9 -2.89 -9.71 -12.49
N LEU A 10 -1.55 -9.61 -12.43
CA LEU A 10 -0.87 -8.91 -11.31
C LEU A 10 -1.24 -7.43 -11.27
N ASN A 11 -1.28 -6.75 -12.42
CA ASN A 11 -1.70 -5.34 -12.47
C ASN A 11 -3.14 -5.15 -11.99
N LEU A 12 -4.05 -6.06 -12.37
CA LEU A 12 -5.43 -6.04 -11.91
C LEU A 12 -5.54 -6.28 -10.39
N LEU A 13 -4.77 -7.22 -9.85
CA LEU A 13 -4.73 -7.46 -8.41
C LEU A 13 -4.24 -6.23 -7.63
N VAL A 14 -3.19 -5.57 -8.12
CA VAL A 14 -2.67 -4.34 -7.50
C VAL A 14 -3.71 -3.21 -7.59
N ALA A 15 -4.38 -3.04 -8.74
CA ALA A 15 -5.46 -2.06 -8.87
C ALA A 15 -6.62 -2.37 -7.90
N LEU A 16 -7.02 -3.64 -7.83
CA LEU A 16 -8.08 -4.10 -6.94
C LEU A 16 -7.74 -3.85 -5.46
N PHE A 17 -6.48 -3.99 -5.07
CA PHE A 17 -6.03 -3.66 -3.71
C PHE A 17 -6.40 -2.23 -3.34
N PHE A 18 -6.03 -1.24 -4.13
CA PHE A 18 -6.30 0.16 -3.82
C PHE A 18 -7.80 0.48 -3.78
N VAL A 19 -8.59 -0.16 -4.64
CA VAL A 19 -10.05 0.03 -4.68
C VAL A 19 -10.75 -0.61 -3.47
N THR A 20 -10.28 -1.77 -3.02
CA THR A 20 -10.99 -2.58 -2.01
C THR A 20 -10.42 -2.42 -0.60
N VAL A 21 -9.30 -1.74 -0.43
CA VAL A 21 -8.51 -1.71 0.82
C VAL A 21 -9.33 -1.34 2.05
N LEU A 22 -10.29 -0.43 1.95
CA LEU A 22 -11.20 -0.03 3.02
C LEU A 22 -12.66 -0.41 2.77
N VAL A 23 -13.07 -0.57 1.52
CA VAL A 23 -14.48 -0.80 1.15
C VAL A 23 -14.94 -2.20 1.53
N LEU A 24 -14.05 -3.18 1.39
CA LEU A 24 -14.36 -4.54 1.81
C LEU A 24 -13.88 -4.80 3.24
N LYS A 25 -14.69 -5.52 4.01
CA LYS A 25 -14.28 -6.04 5.31
C LYS A 25 -12.98 -6.83 5.15
N LYS A 26 -11.91 -6.41 5.84
CA LYS A 26 -10.54 -6.96 5.69
C LYS A 26 -9.95 -6.84 4.28
N GLY A 27 -10.41 -5.91 3.43
CA GLY A 27 -9.87 -5.66 2.08
C GLY A 27 -8.37 -5.38 2.09
N TYR A 28 -7.87 -4.76 3.16
CA TYR A 28 -6.45 -4.54 3.40
C TYR A 28 -5.62 -5.85 3.57
N SER A 29 -6.27 -6.99 3.79
CA SER A 29 -5.59 -8.29 3.98
C SER A 29 -5.73 -9.22 2.78
N TYR A 30 -6.88 -9.24 2.11
CA TYR A 30 -7.17 -10.27 1.09
C TYR A 30 -6.23 -10.20 -0.12
N VAL A 31 -6.09 -9.03 -0.72
CA VAL A 31 -5.22 -8.90 -1.91
C VAL A 31 -3.74 -9.08 -1.57
N PRO A 32 -3.19 -8.48 -0.48
CA PRO A 32 -1.84 -8.79 -0.03
C PRO A 32 -1.59 -10.27 0.25
N MET A 33 -2.58 -10.98 0.83
CA MET A 33 -2.47 -12.42 1.09
C MET A 33 -2.37 -13.23 -0.22
N VAL A 34 -3.21 -12.91 -1.21
CA VAL A 34 -3.16 -13.54 -2.53
C VAL A 34 -1.84 -13.24 -3.23
N LEU A 35 -1.40 -11.98 -3.26
CA LEU A 35 -0.12 -11.58 -3.85
C LEU A 35 1.06 -12.22 -3.12
N GLY A 36 1.02 -12.29 -1.78
CA GLY A 36 2.01 -12.97 -0.97
C GLY A 36 2.10 -14.46 -1.31
N GLY A 37 0.96 -15.15 -1.38
CA GLY A 37 0.90 -16.56 -1.78
C GLY A 37 1.48 -16.81 -3.17
N ILE A 38 1.07 -16.02 -4.16
CA ILE A 38 1.60 -16.09 -5.53
C ILE A 38 3.12 -15.86 -5.52
N SER A 39 3.60 -14.88 -4.75
CA SER A 39 5.02 -14.54 -4.71
C SER A 39 5.88 -15.63 -4.08
N VAL A 40 5.39 -16.28 -3.02
CA VAL A 40 6.07 -17.42 -2.39
C VAL A 40 6.14 -18.62 -3.35
N ILE A 41 5.01 -18.98 -3.97
CA ILE A 41 4.98 -20.06 -4.96
C ILE A 41 5.95 -19.74 -6.11
N TYR A 42 5.93 -18.51 -6.63
CA TYR A 42 6.84 -18.10 -7.69
C TYR A 42 8.31 -18.18 -7.25
N ALA A 43 8.65 -17.73 -6.05
CA ALA A 43 10.00 -17.80 -5.51
C ALA A 43 10.49 -19.26 -5.38
N LEU A 44 9.63 -20.16 -4.88
CA LEU A 44 9.97 -21.59 -4.83
C LEU A 44 10.25 -22.16 -6.22
N VAL A 45 9.37 -21.89 -7.20
CA VAL A 45 9.60 -22.34 -8.59
C VAL A 45 10.87 -21.72 -9.16
N TYR A 46 11.13 -20.45 -8.91
CA TYR A 46 12.31 -19.74 -9.42
C TYR A 46 13.60 -20.34 -8.91
N PHE A 47 13.71 -20.61 -7.62
CA PHE A 47 14.94 -21.14 -7.02
C PHE A 47 15.10 -22.64 -7.21
N PHE A 48 14.05 -23.43 -7.05
CA PHE A 48 14.14 -24.89 -7.06
C PHE A 48 14.03 -25.50 -8.47
N LYS A 49 13.13 -25.00 -9.32
CA LYS A 49 12.91 -25.53 -10.66
C LYS A 49 13.85 -24.92 -11.69
N PHE A 50 13.97 -23.59 -11.71
CA PHE A 50 14.81 -22.90 -12.68
C PHE A 50 16.26 -22.75 -12.25
N LYS A 51 16.57 -22.97 -10.96
CA LYS A 51 17.91 -22.84 -10.36
C LYS A 51 18.60 -21.52 -10.72
N GLN A 52 17.81 -20.46 -10.92
CA GLN A 52 18.32 -19.14 -11.31
C GLN A 52 18.78 -18.37 -10.07
N LYS A 53 19.88 -17.62 -10.23
CA LYS A 53 20.35 -16.69 -9.20
C LYS A 53 19.62 -15.36 -9.35
N TRP A 54 19.02 -14.89 -8.30
CA TRP A 54 18.39 -13.57 -8.30
C TRP A 54 19.46 -12.48 -8.37
N GLN A 55 19.46 -11.71 -9.46
CA GLN A 55 20.30 -10.54 -9.62
C GLN A 55 19.68 -9.35 -8.92
N LEU A 56 20.15 -9.08 -7.70
CA LEU A 56 19.66 -7.98 -6.86
C LEU A 56 20.35 -6.67 -7.22
N ALA A 57 19.58 -5.65 -7.53
CA ALA A 57 20.07 -4.28 -7.56
C ALA A 57 20.54 -3.83 -6.16
N LYS A 58 21.42 -2.83 -6.11
CA LYS A 58 21.93 -2.31 -4.81
C LYS A 58 20.78 -1.85 -3.90
N ALA A 59 19.77 -1.20 -4.47
CA ALA A 59 18.58 -0.76 -3.74
C ALA A 59 17.79 -1.93 -3.14
N ASP A 60 17.60 -3.02 -3.91
CA ASP A 60 16.87 -4.21 -3.44
C ASP A 60 17.59 -4.87 -2.27
N LYS A 61 18.95 -4.93 -2.30
CA LYS A 61 19.75 -5.46 -1.19
C LYS A 61 19.53 -4.67 0.10
N TRP A 62 19.52 -3.34 0.02
CA TRP A 62 19.27 -2.49 1.17
C TRP A 62 17.84 -2.65 1.70
N LEU A 63 16.86 -2.80 0.81
CA LEU A 63 15.48 -3.02 1.19
C LEU A 63 15.30 -4.37 1.91
N ILE A 64 15.86 -5.44 1.37
CA ILE A 64 15.85 -6.77 2.01
C ILE A 64 16.55 -6.72 3.36
N PHE A 65 17.72 -6.07 3.43
CA PHE A 65 18.44 -5.88 4.69
C PHE A 65 17.58 -5.17 5.73
N SER A 66 16.88 -4.09 5.34
CA SER A 66 15.99 -3.35 6.23
C SER A 66 14.82 -4.22 6.74
N PHE A 67 14.23 -5.07 5.90
CA PHE A 67 13.16 -5.97 6.31
C PHE A 67 13.66 -7.05 7.28
N LEU A 68 14.84 -7.63 7.01
CA LEU A 68 15.46 -8.60 7.89
C LEU A 68 15.87 -7.97 9.23
N PHE A 69 16.47 -6.78 9.18
CA PHE A 69 16.86 -6.04 10.38
C PHE A 69 15.66 -5.72 11.28
N TYR A 70 14.56 -5.22 10.67
CA TYR A 70 13.32 -4.98 11.38
C TYR A 70 12.81 -6.26 12.06
N PHE A 71 12.72 -7.37 11.32
CA PHE A 71 12.25 -8.64 11.85
C PHE A 71 13.14 -9.15 12.99
N ILE A 72 14.47 -9.12 12.83
CA ILE A 72 15.42 -9.56 13.85
C ILE A 72 15.29 -8.70 15.11
N THR A 73 15.14 -7.37 14.97
CA THR A 73 14.99 -6.46 16.12
C THR A 73 13.73 -6.81 16.92
N PHE A 74 12.61 -7.09 16.25
CA PHE A 74 11.39 -7.52 16.93
C PHE A 74 11.53 -8.90 17.59
N MET A 75 12.17 -9.85 16.92
CA MET A 75 12.47 -11.17 17.51
C MET A 75 13.31 -11.05 18.78
N LEU A 76 14.35 -10.23 18.75
CA LEU A 76 15.19 -9.98 19.94
C LEU A 76 14.37 -9.33 21.06
N SER A 77 13.50 -8.36 20.75
CA SER A 77 12.61 -7.73 21.74
C SER A 77 11.70 -8.76 22.41
N ILE A 78 11.06 -9.64 21.65
CA ILE A 78 10.17 -10.68 22.18
C ILE A 78 10.93 -11.66 23.09
N ILE A 79 12.15 -12.05 22.70
CA ILE A 79 12.99 -12.95 23.50
C ILE A 79 13.43 -12.29 24.82
N ILE A 80 13.88 -11.03 24.75
CA ILE A 80 14.37 -10.28 25.92
C ILE A 80 13.24 -10.03 26.92
N ASN A 81 12.06 -9.61 26.43
CA ASN A 81 10.91 -9.30 27.26
C ASN A 81 10.11 -10.54 27.70
N LYS A 82 10.47 -11.73 27.19
CA LYS A 82 9.74 -13.00 27.42
C LYS A 82 8.28 -12.93 27.01
N ASP A 83 8.00 -12.17 25.94
CA ASP A 83 6.66 -12.02 25.39
C ASP A 83 6.18 -13.31 24.70
N SER A 84 4.88 -13.37 24.42
CA SER A 84 4.28 -14.54 23.72
C SER A 84 4.81 -14.65 22.30
N PHE A 85 5.19 -15.85 21.86
CA PHE A 85 5.57 -16.12 20.47
C PHE A 85 4.46 -15.76 19.43
N ARG A 86 3.22 -15.57 19.86
CA ARG A 86 2.14 -15.09 18.99
C ARG A 86 2.42 -13.67 18.46
N GLU A 87 3.22 -12.88 19.17
CA GLU A 87 3.57 -11.53 18.74
C GLU A 87 4.50 -11.49 17.52
N ILE A 88 5.14 -12.64 17.20
CA ILE A 88 5.95 -12.80 15.98
C ILE A 88 5.09 -12.71 14.70
N ASP A 89 3.80 -13.06 14.75
CA ASP A 89 2.95 -13.09 13.55
C ASP A 89 2.95 -11.75 12.79
N ASN A 90 2.79 -10.65 13.48
CA ASN A 90 2.75 -9.33 12.84
C ASN A 90 4.10 -8.91 12.23
N PRO A 91 5.24 -8.96 12.93
CA PRO A 91 6.55 -8.64 12.35
C PRO A 91 6.97 -9.60 11.24
N SER A 92 6.60 -10.89 11.31
CA SER A 92 6.97 -11.88 10.29
C SER A 92 6.35 -11.59 8.92
N ARG A 93 5.22 -10.92 8.87
CA ARG A 93 4.55 -10.56 7.61
C ARG A 93 5.41 -9.66 6.71
N ILE A 94 6.36 -8.92 7.28
CA ILE A 94 7.29 -8.10 6.48
C ILE A 94 8.20 -8.98 5.60
N LEU A 95 8.48 -10.21 6.01
CA LEU A 95 9.30 -11.14 5.23
C LEU A 95 8.63 -11.56 3.91
N LEU A 96 7.29 -11.47 3.82
CA LEU A 96 6.55 -11.72 2.59
C LEU A 96 6.83 -10.69 1.50
N PHE A 97 7.37 -9.52 1.85
CA PHE A 97 7.79 -8.53 0.87
C PHE A 97 9.03 -8.98 0.08
N ILE A 98 9.86 -9.89 0.61
CA ILE A 98 11.05 -10.39 -0.08
C ILE A 98 10.67 -11.19 -1.34
N PRO A 99 9.84 -12.26 -1.27
CA PRO A 99 9.38 -12.95 -2.46
C PRO A 99 8.52 -12.07 -3.37
N LEU A 100 7.78 -11.09 -2.82
CA LEU A 100 7.01 -10.12 -3.59
C LEU A 100 7.92 -9.21 -4.42
N LEU A 101 9.06 -8.81 -3.88
CA LEU A 101 10.09 -8.03 -4.57
C LEU A 101 10.68 -8.83 -5.76
N LEU A 102 10.93 -10.13 -5.56
CA LEU A 102 11.35 -11.02 -6.64
C LEU A 102 10.26 -11.10 -7.73
N LEU A 103 9.01 -11.30 -7.35
CA LEU A 103 7.90 -11.38 -8.30
C LEU A 103 7.80 -10.09 -9.15
N PHE A 104 7.83 -8.92 -8.53
CA PHE A 104 7.70 -7.64 -9.23
C PHE A 104 8.96 -7.25 -10.01
N SER A 105 10.14 -7.75 -9.64
CA SER A 105 11.35 -7.57 -10.46
C SER A 105 11.28 -8.33 -11.78
N GLN A 106 10.60 -9.48 -11.81
CA GLN A 106 10.40 -10.28 -13.02
C GLN A 106 9.15 -9.86 -13.82
N PHE A 107 8.11 -9.41 -13.13
CA PHE A 107 6.83 -8.96 -13.71
C PHE A 107 6.49 -7.55 -13.23
N PRO A 108 7.14 -6.51 -13.77
CA PRO A 108 6.97 -5.16 -13.29
C PRO A 108 5.54 -4.66 -13.47
N ILE A 109 5.02 -4.02 -12.42
CA ILE A 109 3.71 -3.38 -12.46
C ILE A 109 3.79 -2.14 -13.34
N LYS A 110 2.81 -1.97 -14.22
CA LYS A 110 2.71 -0.78 -15.07
C LYS A 110 2.46 0.46 -14.20
N ILE A 111 3.31 1.46 -14.35
CA ILE A 111 3.17 2.73 -13.60
C ILE A 111 1.77 3.34 -13.75
N LYS A 112 1.17 3.24 -14.94
CA LYS A 112 -0.19 3.71 -15.19
C LYS A 112 -1.24 3.03 -14.29
N THR A 113 -1.05 1.75 -13.95
CA THR A 113 -1.93 1.03 -13.02
C THR A 113 -1.97 1.74 -11.67
N ILE A 114 -0.80 2.08 -11.12
CA ILE A 114 -0.69 2.77 -9.82
C ILE A 114 -1.23 4.20 -9.92
N LEU A 115 -0.85 4.94 -10.98
CA LEU A 115 -1.23 6.34 -11.17
C LEU A 115 -2.76 6.54 -11.23
N TYR A 116 -3.52 5.56 -11.70
CA TYR A 116 -4.98 5.67 -11.78
C TYR A 116 -5.70 4.91 -10.66
N SER A 117 -5.22 3.74 -10.24
CA SER A 117 -5.91 2.93 -9.23
C SER A 117 -5.85 3.56 -7.83
N VAL A 118 -4.76 4.25 -7.48
CA VAL A 118 -4.64 4.92 -6.17
C VAL A 118 -5.68 6.04 -6.01
N PRO A 119 -5.79 7.04 -6.93
CA PRO A 119 -6.82 8.06 -6.82
C PRO A 119 -8.24 7.47 -6.90
N VAL A 120 -8.48 6.45 -7.73
CA VAL A 120 -9.79 5.76 -7.77
C VAL A 120 -10.12 5.14 -6.43
N GLY A 121 -9.19 4.42 -5.83
CA GLY A 121 -9.37 3.84 -4.49
C GLY A 121 -9.62 4.89 -3.41
N ALA A 122 -8.89 6.00 -3.47
CA ALA A 122 -9.09 7.17 -2.60
C ALA A 122 -10.49 7.77 -2.74
N MET A 123 -10.97 7.92 -3.99
CA MET A 123 -12.31 8.44 -4.28
C MET A 123 -13.40 7.50 -3.77
N ILE A 124 -13.31 6.21 -4.08
CA ILE A 124 -14.30 5.22 -3.65
C ILE A 124 -14.35 5.15 -2.13
N THR A 125 -13.19 5.12 -1.47
CA THR A 125 -13.09 5.14 -0.01
C THR A 125 -13.77 6.38 0.58
N GLY A 126 -13.50 7.57 0.01
CA GLY A 126 -14.07 8.83 0.47
C GLY A 126 -15.58 8.89 0.29
N LEU A 127 -16.07 8.53 -0.88
CA LEU A 127 -17.51 8.49 -1.17
C LEU A 127 -18.24 7.50 -0.23
N THR A 128 -17.66 6.31 -0.01
CA THR A 128 -18.22 5.31 0.91
C THR A 128 -18.26 5.86 2.35
N ALA A 129 -17.20 6.53 2.79
CA ALA A 129 -17.14 7.11 4.14
C ALA A 129 -18.20 8.21 4.34
N LEU A 130 -18.37 9.09 3.36
CA LEU A 130 -19.39 10.15 3.37
C LEU A 130 -20.79 9.53 3.36
N PHE A 131 -21.05 8.55 2.50
CA PHE A 131 -22.32 7.84 2.46
C PHE A 131 -22.65 7.18 3.81
N GLN A 132 -21.70 6.45 4.39
CA GLN A 132 -21.89 5.81 5.69
C GLN A 132 -22.15 6.81 6.81
N LYS A 133 -21.47 7.97 6.80
CA LYS A 133 -21.65 9.01 7.82
C LYS A 133 -22.98 9.72 7.69
N PHE A 134 -23.33 10.18 6.49
CA PHE A 134 -24.47 11.10 6.31
C PHE A 134 -25.77 10.39 5.95
N GLN A 135 -25.73 9.25 5.25
CA GLN A 135 -26.93 8.51 4.87
C GLN A 135 -27.24 7.37 5.84
N LEU A 136 -26.24 6.62 6.31
CA LEU A 136 -26.45 5.52 7.23
C LEU A 136 -26.35 5.94 8.71
N GLY A 137 -25.94 7.18 8.99
CA GLY A 137 -25.84 7.72 10.36
C GLY A 137 -24.75 7.09 11.21
N TYR A 138 -23.76 6.43 10.63
CA TYR A 138 -22.68 5.81 11.40
C TYR A 138 -21.86 6.87 12.14
N LEU A 139 -21.57 6.62 13.42
CA LEU A 139 -20.76 7.52 14.22
C LEU A 139 -19.35 7.69 13.60
N LYS A 140 -18.76 6.60 13.12
CA LYS A 140 -17.50 6.55 12.37
C LYS A 140 -17.66 5.67 11.14
N PRO A 141 -17.07 6.05 9.98
CA PRO A 141 -17.12 5.22 8.78
C PRO A 141 -16.35 3.91 9.01
N PHE A 142 -16.72 2.89 8.25
CA PHE A 142 -16.12 1.54 8.30
C PHE A 142 -16.12 0.92 9.70
N PRO A 143 -17.29 0.72 10.33
CA PRO A 143 -17.41 0.28 11.74
C PRO A 143 -16.77 -1.08 12.03
N GLU A 144 -16.55 -1.90 11.00
CA GLU A 144 -15.93 -3.22 11.12
C GLU A 144 -14.39 -3.19 11.12
N ILE A 145 -13.78 -2.03 10.89
CA ILE A 145 -12.34 -1.81 10.85
C ILE A 145 -11.97 -0.85 11.99
N MET A 146 -10.86 -1.12 12.66
CA MET A 146 -10.37 -0.24 13.71
C MET A 146 -10.18 1.18 13.15
N HIS A 147 -10.80 2.18 13.77
CA HIS A 147 -10.81 3.56 13.28
C HIS A 147 -9.41 4.15 13.05
N ILE A 148 -8.41 3.74 13.85
CA ILE A 148 -7.00 4.14 13.65
C ILE A 148 -6.47 3.59 12.33
N GLN A 149 -6.77 2.33 12.00
CA GLN A 149 -6.37 1.74 10.71
C GLN A 149 -7.06 2.42 9.54
N VAL A 150 -8.37 2.71 9.66
CA VAL A 150 -9.11 3.46 8.65
C VAL A 150 -8.45 4.80 8.38
N GLY A 151 -8.16 5.56 9.42
CA GLY A 151 -7.52 6.88 9.28
C GLY A 151 -6.13 6.82 8.67
N ASN A 152 -5.32 5.86 9.07
CA ASN A 152 -3.96 5.70 8.55
C ASN A 152 -3.96 5.25 7.08
N ILE A 153 -4.82 4.32 6.68
CA ILE A 153 -4.95 3.89 5.28
C ILE A 153 -5.47 5.05 4.42
N ALA A 154 -6.49 5.77 4.91
CA ALA A 154 -7.05 6.90 4.20
C ALA A 154 -6.02 8.02 3.98
N ILE A 155 -5.22 8.36 4.99
CA ILE A 155 -4.16 9.37 4.86
C ILE A 155 -3.06 8.91 3.90
N SER A 156 -2.73 7.62 3.89
CA SER A 156 -1.78 7.06 2.93
C SER A 156 -2.30 7.17 1.49
N LEU A 157 -3.57 6.84 1.24
CA LEU A 157 -4.22 7.01 -0.06
C LEU A 157 -4.23 8.49 -0.48
N ALA A 158 -4.53 9.42 0.45
CA ALA A 158 -4.49 10.85 0.19
C ALA A 158 -3.09 11.31 -0.21
N THR A 159 -2.07 10.89 0.54
CA THR A 159 -0.66 11.25 0.29
C THR A 159 -0.18 10.74 -1.08
N TYR A 160 -0.44 9.47 -1.39
CA TYR A 160 -0.08 8.94 -2.72
C TYR A 160 -0.85 9.64 -3.84
N SER A 161 -2.15 9.89 -3.68
CA SER A 161 -2.94 10.64 -4.66
C SER A 161 -2.41 12.06 -4.86
N PHE A 162 -1.89 12.70 -3.80
CA PHE A 162 -1.29 14.04 -3.87
C PHE A 162 0.01 14.02 -4.68
N VAL A 163 0.90 13.06 -4.43
CA VAL A 163 2.12 12.87 -5.23
C VAL A 163 1.77 12.64 -6.70
N ILE A 164 0.74 11.84 -6.98
CA ILE A 164 0.27 11.58 -8.33
C ILE A 164 -0.31 12.85 -8.96
N ALA A 165 -1.04 13.67 -8.22
CA ALA A 165 -1.54 14.96 -8.71
C ALA A 165 -0.40 15.91 -9.11
N ILE A 166 0.66 15.99 -8.30
CA ILE A 166 1.87 16.76 -8.63
C ILE A 166 2.53 16.20 -9.90
N TYR A 167 2.69 14.89 -10.00
CA TYR A 167 3.26 14.24 -11.18
C TYR A 167 2.52 14.62 -12.47
N PHE A 168 1.19 14.58 -12.47
CA PHE A 168 0.39 14.97 -13.63
C PHE A 168 0.42 16.48 -13.89
N THR A 169 0.53 17.30 -12.84
CA THR A 169 0.68 18.76 -12.99
C THR A 169 2.01 19.10 -13.69
N VAL A 170 3.10 18.48 -13.28
CA VAL A 170 4.42 18.65 -13.93
C VAL A 170 4.38 18.17 -15.39
N LYS A 171 3.61 17.12 -15.68
CA LYS A 171 3.38 16.64 -17.04
C LYS A 171 2.39 17.47 -17.85
N LYS A 172 1.82 18.52 -17.27
CA LYS A 172 0.77 19.36 -17.87
C LYS A 172 -0.53 18.60 -18.21
N GLU A 173 -0.75 17.46 -17.60
CA GLU A 173 -1.99 16.64 -17.72
C GLU A 173 -2.99 17.09 -16.66
N TYR A 174 -3.52 18.31 -16.77
CA TYR A 174 -4.32 18.95 -15.72
C TYR A 174 -5.62 18.19 -15.38
N LYS A 175 -6.24 17.49 -16.35
CA LYS A 175 -7.43 16.67 -16.10
C LYS A 175 -7.11 15.51 -15.13
N SER A 176 -6.02 14.80 -15.38
CA SER A 176 -5.55 13.71 -14.50
C SER A 176 -5.07 14.23 -13.14
N ALA A 177 -4.46 15.43 -13.11
CA ALA A 177 -4.08 16.11 -11.89
C ALA A 177 -5.31 16.45 -11.03
N LEU A 178 -6.35 17.07 -11.63
CA LEU A 178 -7.59 17.39 -10.94
C LEU A 178 -8.29 16.13 -10.42
N PHE A 179 -8.36 15.09 -11.25
CA PHE A 179 -8.90 13.79 -10.85
C PHE A 179 -8.19 13.24 -9.60
N SER A 180 -6.86 13.25 -9.60
CA SER A 180 -6.07 12.78 -8.46
C SER A 180 -6.28 13.66 -7.22
N PHE A 181 -6.40 14.98 -7.40
CA PHE A 181 -6.65 15.92 -6.32
C PHE A 181 -8.03 15.72 -5.67
N ILE A 182 -9.06 15.39 -6.45
CA ILE A 182 -10.37 14.99 -5.90
C ILE A 182 -10.20 13.75 -5.01
N GLY A 183 -9.39 12.78 -5.42
CA GLY A 183 -9.04 11.62 -4.59
C GLY A 183 -8.38 12.03 -3.26
N VAL A 184 -7.48 13.01 -3.28
CA VAL A 184 -6.87 13.57 -2.05
C VAL A 184 -7.94 14.07 -1.09
N MET A 185 -8.84 14.95 -1.57
CA MET A 185 -9.87 15.57 -0.74
C MET A 185 -10.81 14.53 -0.13
N LEU A 186 -11.21 13.54 -0.91
CA LEU A 186 -12.11 12.48 -0.46
C LEU A 186 -11.44 11.54 0.55
N ALA A 187 -10.19 11.16 0.33
CA ALA A 187 -9.46 10.34 1.30
C ALA A 187 -9.15 11.11 2.60
N MET A 188 -8.81 12.39 2.50
CA MET A 188 -8.63 13.27 3.68
C MET A 188 -9.92 13.36 4.51
N SER A 189 -11.08 13.52 3.86
CA SER A 189 -12.37 13.52 4.57
C SER A 189 -12.62 12.19 5.31
N THR A 190 -12.26 11.06 4.71
CA THR A 190 -12.34 9.75 5.41
C THR A 190 -11.48 9.72 6.66
N SER A 191 -10.23 10.16 6.57
CA SER A 191 -9.33 10.20 7.73
C SER A 191 -9.88 11.12 8.83
N ALA A 192 -10.41 12.29 8.47
CA ALA A 192 -11.04 13.21 9.41
C ALA A 192 -12.26 12.57 10.10
N LEU A 193 -13.16 11.96 9.33
CA LEU A 193 -14.37 11.29 9.84
C LEU A 193 -14.06 10.07 10.71
N SER A 194 -12.94 9.39 10.50
CA SER A 194 -12.50 8.28 11.34
C SER A 194 -12.13 8.72 12.78
N GLY A 195 -11.77 10.00 12.95
CA GLY A 195 -11.27 10.55 14.21
C GLY A 195 -9.84 10.13 14.56
N ALA A 196 -9.13 9.46 13.66
CA ALA A 196 -7.74 9.05 13.87
C ALA A 196 -6.78 10.21 13.55
N ARG A 197 -6.11 10.72 14.57
CA ARG A 197 -5.20 11.88 14.43
C ARG A 197 -3.74 11.50 14.15
N GLY A 198 -3.35 10.24 14.39
CA GLY A 198 -1.95 9.81 14.28
C GLY A 198 -1.34 10.00 12.89
N GLY A 199 -2.10 9.70 11.82
CA GLY A 199 -1.63 9.88 10.45
C GLY A 199 -1.38 11.34 10.04
N TRP A 200 -2.04 12.30 10.68
CA TRP A 200 -1.90 13.72 10.38
C TRP A 200 -0.54 14.28 10.78
N VAL A 201 0.08 13.69 11.81
CA VAL A 201 1.42 14.10 12.28
C VAL A 201 2.49 13.85 11.21
N GLY A 202 2.31 12.82 10.38
CA GLY A 202 3.22 12.50 9.29
C GLY A 202 3.10 13.44 8.07
N LEU A 203 1.96 14.11 7.87
CA LEU A 203 1.71 14.94 6.68
C LEU A 203 2.73 16.09 6.51
N PRO A 204 3.07 16.89 7.54
CA PRO A 204 4.07 17.94 7.39
C PRO A 204 5.42 17.40 6.92
N ILE A 205 5.85 16.25 7.45
CA ILE A 205 7.12 15.61 7.07
C ILE A 205 7.10 15.19 5.60
N VAL A 206 6.00 14.58 5.17
CA VAL A 206 5.82 14.16 3.77
C VAL A 206 5.80 15.38 2.84
N LEU A 207 5.06 16.44 3.19
CA LEU A 207 5.01 17.67 2.41
C LEU A 207 6.39 18.33 2.29
N LEU A 208 7.13 18.43 3.38
CA LEU A 208 8.51 18.96 3.37
C LEU A 208 9.43 18.11 2.50
N THR A 209 9.32 16.78 2.57
CA THR A 209 10.09 15.86 1.73
C THR A 209 9.78 16.07 0.24
N ILE A 210 8.50 16.19 -0.12
CA ILE A 210 8.07 16.47 -1.49
C ILE A 210 8.62 17.81 -1.96
N LEU A 211 8.48 18.88 -1.17
CA LEU A 211 9.01 20.21 -1.51
C LEU A 211 10.52 20.19 -1.71
N PHE A 212 11.24 19.45 -0.85
CA PHE A 212 12.70 19.32 -0.99
C PHE A 212 13.10 18.60 -2.28
N LEU A 213 12.43 17.50 -2.61
CA LEU A 213 12.70 16.73 -3.83
C LEU A 213 12.34 17.48 -5.12
N TYR A 214 11.29 18.29 -5.11
CA TYR A 214 10.88 19.08 -6.29
C TYR A 214 11.63 20.40 -6.43
N ARG A 215 12.42 20.82 -5.42
CA ARG A 215 13.26 22.03 -5.49
C ARG A 215 14.56 21.80 -6.28
N GLN A 216 14.93 20.56 -6.53
CA GLN A 216 16.08 20.16 -7.35
C GLN A 216 15.66 20.00 -8.82
#